data_24097e352d62a0651777c88d540beb8e
#
_entry.id   24097e352d62a0651777c88d540beb8e
#
_cell.length_a   1.000
_cell.length_b   1.000
_cell.length_c   1.000
_cell.angle_alpha   90.00
_cell.angle_beta   90.00
_cell.angle_gamma   90.00
#
_symmetry.space_group_name_H-M   'P 1'
#
loop_
_entity.id
_entity.type
_entity.pdbx_description
1 polymer ?
#
loop_
_entity_poly.entity_id
_entity_poly.type
_entity_poly.pdbx_seq_one_letter_code
_entity_poly.pdbx_strand_id
1 'polypeptide(L)'
;EGFYLPLTITPYLARGLSYYTGAIFEINVPDLAGSLGGGGRYDGLIGMFGKEQIPACGFSLGLERILVVMEERGMFPDELERASADVLVTIRDAQSVGESLKLANELRQSGLRVFVYPEAHKLDKQLKYASQINVPFVCVLGENELKENKITLKNMQKREQQIVAREE
;
A
#
# COMPACT_ATOMS: atom_id res chain seq x y z
N GLU A 1 -15.60 11.47 22.53
CA GLU A 1 -14.97 12.77 22.20
C GLU A 1 -15.46 13.17 20.81
N GLY A 2 -16.23 14.29 20.73
CA GLY A 2 -16.77 14.77 19.47
C GLY A 2 -15.70 15.48 18.65
N PHE A 3 -15.54 15.10 17.40
CA PHE A 3 -14.72 15.85 16.46
C PHE A 3 -15.37 17.20 16.16
N TYR A 4 -14.74 18.28 16.58
CA TYR A 4 -15.14 19.63 16.18
C TYR A 4 -14.42 20.01 14.90
N LEU A 5 -15.15 20.08 13.80
CA LEU A 5 -14.63 20.61 12.53
C LEU A 5 -15.00 22.10 12.44
N PRO A 6 -14.03 23.01 12.29
CA PRO A 6 -14.32 24.40 12.07
C PRO A 6 -15.03 24.58 10.72
N LEU A 7 -16.23 25.14 10.73
CA LEU A 7 -17.01 25.46 9.54
C LEU A 7 -16.93 26.96 9.27
N THR A 8 -16.49 27.32 8.06
CA THR A 8 -16.45 28.70 7.61
C THR A 8 -17.43 28.92 6.46
N ILE A 9 -18.30 29.93 6.57
CA ILE A 9 -19.20 30.33 5.50
C ILE A 9 -18.44 31.25 4.54
N THR A 10 -18.33 30.85 3.27
CA THR A 10 -17.57 31.56 2.24
C THR A 10 -18.51 31.86 1.05
N PRO A 11 -19.16 33.03 1.03
CA PRO A 11 -20.19 33.35 0.01
C PRO A 11 -19.67 33.39 -1.43
N TYR A 12 -18.36 33.56 -1.62
CA TYR A 12 -17.69 33.60 -2.93
C TYR A 12 -17.05 32.25 -3.32
N LEU A 13 -17.29 31.17 -2.57
CA LEU A 13 -16.82 29.86 -2.95
C LEU A 13 -17.43 29.44 -4.28
N ALA A 14 -16.60 29.12 -5.25
CA ALA A 14 -16.99 28.63 -6.55
C ALA A 14 -16.22 27.35 -6.91
N ARG A 15 -16.91 26.41 -7.53
CA ARG A 15 -16.32 25.18 -8.06
C ARG A 15 -16.50 25.12 -9.58
N GLY A 16 -15.58 24.47 -10.26
CA GLY A 16 -15.54 24.41 -11.73
C GLY A 16 -16.64 23.54 -12.38
N LEU A 17 -17.62 23.04 -11.63
CA LEU A 17 -18.69 22.17 -12.11
C LEU A 17 -20.02 22.93 -12.08
N SER A 18 -20.70 23.01 -13.23
CA SER A 18 -21.93 23.80 -13.43
C SER A 18 -23.20 23.11 -12.93
N TYR A 19 -23.16 21.88 -12.47
CA TYR A 19 -24.35 21.13 -12.06
C TYR A 19 -24.82 21.40 -10.62
N TYR A 20 -24.06 22.14 -9.83
CA TYR A 20 -24.47 22.48 -8.47
C TYR A 20 -25.62 23.46 -8.46
N THR A 21 -26.67 23.18 -7.69
CA THR A 21 -27.88 23.95 -7.57
C THR A 21 -28.13 24.50 -6.17
N GLY A 22 -27.27 24.23 -5.23
CA GLY A 22 -27.40 24.65 -3.84
C GLY A 22 -26.06 24.82 -3.15
N ALA A 23 -25.99 24.52 -1.86
CA ALA A 23 -24.76 24.63 -1.10
C ALA A 23 -23.63 23.76 -1.68
N ILE A 24 -22.46 24.35 -1.71
CA ILE A 24 -21.19 23.66 -2.09
C ILE A 24 -20.25 23.65 -0.90
N PHE A 25 -19.39 22.63 -0.85
CA PHE A 25 -18.48 22.40 0.28
C PHE A 25 -17.08 22.12 -0.24
N GLU A 26 -16.10 22.60 0.52
CA GLU A 26 -14.70 22.23 0.32
C GLU A 26 -14.04 21.90 1.65
N ILE A 27 -13.10 20.93 1.63
CA ILE A 27 -12.18 20.69 2.73
C ILE A 27 -10.84 21.33 2.35
N ASN A 28 -10.47 22.34 3.11
CA ASN A 28 -9.20 23.02 2.98
C ASN A 28 -8.28 22.70 4.16
N VAL A 29 -7.01 22.60 3.90
CA VAL A 29 -5.97 22.42 4.90
C VAL A 29 -5.04 23.62 4.83
N PRO A 30 -4.65 24.22 5.97
CA PRO A 30 -3.65 25.28 5.98
C PRO A 30 -2.38 24.84 5.23
N ASP A 31 -1.77 25.78 4.52
CA ASP A 31 -0.50 25.61 3.79
C ASP A 31 -0.54 24.67 2.58
N LEU A 32 -1.72 24.19 2.19
CA LEU A 32 -1.90 23.41 0.96
C LEU A 32 -2.69 24.21 -0.10
N ALA A 33 -2.12 24.33 -1.28
CA ALA A 33 -2.82 24.94 -2.42
C ALA A 33 -3.95 24.04 -2.92
N GLY A 34 -5.19 24.49 -2.84
CA GLY A 34 -6.41 23.79 -3.25
C GLY A 34 -7.00 22.88 -2.20
N SER A 35 -8.16 22.29 -2.50
CA SER A 35 -8.93 21.48 -1.55
C SER A 35 -8.54 20.00 -1.53
N LEU A 36 -8.68 19.35 -0.37
CA LEU A 36 -8.57 17.90 -0.21
C LEU A 36 -9.82 17.15 -0.67
N GLY A 37 -10.94 17.82 -0.68
CA GLY A 37 -12.19 17.25 -1.11
C GLY A 37 -13.24 18.33 -1.31
N GLY A 38 -14.32 17.96 -1.94
CA GLY A 38 -15.41 18.88 -2.17
C GLY A 38 -16.64 18.25 -2.75
N GLY A 39 -17.74 18.95 -2.63
CA GLY A 39 -19.03 18.48 -3.08
C GLY A 39 -20.10 19.55 -2.96
N GLY A 40 -21.33 19.12 -3.08
CA GLY A 40 -22.47 20.02 -2.94
C GLY A 40 -23.77 19.36 -3.36
N ARG A 41 -24.82 20.17 -3.36
CA ARG A 41 -26.16 19.78 -3.80
C ARG A 41 -26.31 19.96 -5.29
N TYR A 42 -26.93 18.99 -5.95
CA TYR A 42 -27.29 19.03 -7.36
C TYR A 42 -28.66 18.36 -7.57
N ASP A 43 -29.61 19.12 -8.11
CA ASP A 43 -30.99 18.65 -8.27
C ASP A 43 -31.27 18.11 -9.68
N GLY A 44 -30.48 18.51 -10.67
CA GLY A 44 -30.70 18.15 -12.07
C GLY A 44 -29.81 17.01 -12.60
N LEU A 45 -28.72 16.66 -11.92
CA LEU A 45 -27.71 15.78 -12.47
C LEU A 45 -28.23 14.34 -12.71
N ILE A 46 -28.98 13.78 -11.75
CA ILE A 46 -29.47 12.40 -11.85
C ILE A 46 -30.51 12.29 -12.97
N GLY A 47 -31.36 13.31 -13.13
CA GLY A 47 -32.37 13.36 -14.21
C GLY A 47 -31.78 13.40 -15.62
N MET A 48 -30.51 13.79 -15.78
CA MET A 48 -29.85 13.72 -17.11
C MET A 48 -29.58 12.26 -17.54
N PHE A 49 -29.57 11.33 -16.63
CA PHE A 49 -29.28 9.89 -16.87
C PHE A 49 -30.51 9.01 -16.65
N GLY A 50 -31.61 9.58 -16.15
CA GLY A 50 -32.82 8.85 -15.80
C GLY A 50 -34.09 9.50 -16.37
N LYS A 51 -35.25 8.92 -16.02
CA LYS A 51 -36.57 9.45 -16.42
C LYS A 51 -37.15 10.45 -15.41
N GLU A 52 -36.60 10.47 -14.22
CA GLU A 52 -37.10 11.27 -13.09
C GLU A 52 -36.04 12.21 -12.57
N GLN A 53 -36.44 13.40 -12.16
CA GLN A 53 -35.59 14.36 -11.48
C GLN A 53 -35.48 13.96 -10.00
N ILE A 54 -34.28 13.64 -9.55
CA ILE A 54 -34.00 13.24 -8.18
C ILE A 54 -32.97 14.21 -7.59
N PRO A 55 -33.36 15.06 -6.64
CA PRO A 55 -32.41 15.91 -5.93
C PRO A 55 -31.39 15.06 -5.17
N ALA A 56 -30.13 15.44 -5.25
CA ALA A 56 -29.07 14.72 -4.58
C ALA A 56 -27.96 15.65 -4.10
N CYS A 57 -27.11 15.11 -3.24
CA CYS A 57 -25.84 15.71 -2.89
C CYS A 57 -24.75 14.66 -2.98
N GLY A 58 -23.54 15.11 -3.24
CA GLY A 58 -22.37 14.24 -3.29
C GLY A 58 -21.11 14.95 -2.83
N PHE A 59 -20.16 14.17 -2.44
CA PHE A 59 -18.87 14.63 -1.96
C PHE A 59 -17.76 13.69 -2.45
N SER A 60 -16.64 14.26 -2.86
CA SER A 60 -15.46 13.52 -3.32
C SER A 60 -14.24 13.93 -2.53
N LEU A 61 -13.40 12.95 -2.21
CA LEU A 61 -12.11 13.14 -1.55
C LEU A 61 -10.98 12.89 -2.56
N GLY A 62 -9.98 13.75 -2.56
CA GLY A 62 -8.76 13.59 -3.35
C GLY A 62 -7.76 12.70 -2.62
N LEU A 63 -7.80 11.39 -2.90
CA LEU A 63 -6.97 10.40 -2.19
C LEU A 63 -5.49 10.74 -2.25
N GLU A 64 -4.95 11.03 -3.43
CA GLU A 64 -3.53 11.33 -3.60
C GLU A 64 -3.12 12.58 -2.81
N ARG A 65 -3.99 13.60 -2.80
CA ARG A 65 -3.73 14.83 -2.05
C ARG A 65 -3.75 14.61 -0.55
N ILE A 66 -4.64 13.76 -0.07
CA ILE A 66 -4.70 13.36 1.35
C ILE A 66 -3.43 12.62 1.72
N LEU A 67 -2.97 11.67 0.91
CA LEU A 67 -1.75 10.90 1.15
C LEU A 67 -0.51 11.80 1.20
N VAL A 68 -0.39 12.78 0.28
CA VAL A 68 0.71 13.75 0.30
C VAL A 68 0.72 14.54 1.61
N VAL A 69 -0.43 15.05 2.05
CA VAL A 69 -0.52 15.79 3.31
C VAL A 69 -0.19 14.91 4.52
N MET A 70 -0.65 13.66 4.52
CA MET A 70 -0.34 12.70 5.58
C MET A 70 1.16 12.40 5.65
N GLU A 71 1.82 12.26 4.50
CA GLU A 71 3.27 12.05 4.42
C GLU A 71 4.05 13.26 4.93
N GLU A 72 3.74 14.47 4.42
CA GLU A 72 4.40 15.72 4.84
C GLU A 72 4.26 16.02 6.33
N ARG A 73 3.18 15.55 6.95
CA ARG A 73 2.89 15.76 8.38
C ARG A 73 3.24 14.58 9.27
N GLY A 74 3.87 13.54 8.73
CA GLY A 74 4.23 12.33 9.49
C GLY A 74 3.02 11.64 10.13
N MET A 75 1.86 11.63 9.44
CA MET A 75 0.61 11.07 9.98
C MET A 75 0.45 9.57 9.71
N PHE A 76 1.38 8.96 8.99
CA PHE A 76 1.34 7.52 8.80
C PHE A 76 1.82 6.80 10.07
N PRO A 77 1.13 5.72 10.48
CA PRO A 77 1.60 4.88 11.57
C PRO A 77 2.96 4.25 11.25
N ASP A 78 3.83 4.12 12.25
CA ASP A 78 5.16 3.51 12.10
C ASP A 78 5.12 2.09 11.50
N GLU A 79 3.99 1.39 11.68
CA GLU A 79 3.78 0.06 11.09
C GLU A 79 3.74 0.09 9.55
N LEU A 80 3.37 1.21 8.94
CA LEU A 80 3.35 1.38 7.48
C LEU A 80 4.73 1.72 6.89
N GLU A 81 5.65 2.22 7.71
CA GLU A 81 7.05 2.42 7.33
C GLU A 81 7.82 1.10 7.25
N ARG A 82 7.25 0.03 7.82
CA ARG A 82 7.85 -1.30 7.74
C ARG A 82 7.80 -1.83 6.31
N ALA A 83 8.78 -2.66 6.00
CA ALA A 83 8.83 -3.39 4.74
C ALA A 83 7.48 -4.07 4.44
N SER A 84 7.10 -4.13 3.16
CA SER A 84 5.86 -4.79 2.70
C SER A 84 5.82 -6.29 3.00
N ALA A 85 6.97 -6.88 3.33
CA ALA A 85 7.12 -8.27 3.76
C ALA A 85 8.24 -8.38 4.80
N ASP A 86 8.14 -9.38 5.66
CA ASP A 86 9.18 -9.71 6.63
C ASP A 86 10.28 -10.55 5.98
N VAL A 87 9.91 -11.39 5.03
CA VAL A 87 10.81 -12.32 4.34
C VAL A 87 10.53 -12.32 2.84
N LEU A 88 11.61 -12.34 2.03
CA LEU A 88 11.57 -12.66 0.62
C LEU A 88 12.12 -14.07 0.39
N VAL A 89 11.35 -14.92 -0.26
CA VAL A 89 11.80 -16.24 -0.73
C VAL A 89 12.25 -16.14 -2.18
N THR A 90 13.46 -16.57 -2.46
CA THR A 90 14.04 -16.55 -3.81
C THR A 90 13.59 -17.73 -4.65
N ILE A 91 13.60 -17.56 -5.96
CA ILE A 91 13.44 -18.63 -6.95
C ILE A 91 14.73 -18.77 -7.75
N ARG A 92 15.40 -19.92 -7.66
CA ARG A 92 16.64 -20.17 -8.37
C ARG A 92 16.41 -20.48 -9.86
N ASP A 93 15.49 -21.38 -10.12
CA ASP A 93 15.14 -21.89 -11.46
C ASP A 93 13.68 -22.36 -11.50
N ALA A 94 13.22 -22.75 -12.68
CA ALA A 94 11.84 -23.23 -12.88
C ALA A 94 11.52 -24.51 -12.06
N GLN A 95 12.50 -25.34 -11.75
CA GLN A 95 12.29 -26.56 -10.98
C GLN A 95 12.16 -26.28 -9.49
N SER A 96 12.78 -25.23 -8.99
CA SER A 96 12.73 -24.83 -7.58
C SER A 96 11.47 -24.05 -7.19
N VAL A 97 10.65 -23.65 -8.15
CA VAL A 97 9.41 -22.85 -7.90
C VAL A 97 8.51 -23.53 -6.87
N GLY A 98 8.25 -24.84 -7.02
CA GLY A 98 7.37 -25.59 -6.13
C GLY A 98 7.84 -25.56 -4.68
N GLU A 99 9.13 -25.78 -4.46
CA GLU A 99 9.72 -25.78 -3.10
C GLU A 99 9.79 -24.35 -2.51
N SER A 100 10.07 -23.34 -3.33
CA SER A 100 10.01 -21.95 -2.89
C SER A 100 8.60 -21.53 -2.45
N LEU A 101 7.58 -21.94 -3.19
CA LEU A 101 6.18 -21.67 -2.84
C LEU A 101 5.76 -22.43 -1.58
N LYS A 102 6.22 -23.66 -1.42
CA LYS A 102 5.95 -24.47 -0.22
C LYS A 102 6.56 -23.84 1.02
N LEU A 103 7.84 -23.45 0.96
CA LEU A 103 8.51 -22.71 2.04
C LEU A 103 7.76 -21.41 2.37
N ALA A 104 7.39 -20.64 1.35
CA ALA A 104 6.66 -19.40 1.56
C ALA A 104 5.30 -19.62 2.26
N ASN A 105 4.63 -20.72 1.96
CA ASN A 105 3.38 -21.07 2.62
C ASN A 105 3.59 -21.49 4.08
N GLU A 106 4.61 -22.25 4.39
CA GLU A 106 5.01 -22.63 5.75
C GLU A 106 5.28 -21.40 6.60
N LEU A 107 6.09 -20.46 6.08
CA LEU A 107 6.39 -19.20 6.75
C LEU A 107 5.14 -18.32 6.97
N ARG A 108 4.20 -18.29 5.99
CA ARG A 108 2.93 -17.56 6.15
C ARG A 108 2.04 -18.20 7.23
N GLN A 109 2.02 -19.52 7.32
CA GLN A 109 1.27 -20.23 8.37
C GLN A 109 1.84 -19.93 9.77
N SER A 110 3.13 -19.61 9.86
CA SER A 110 3.78 -19.13 11.10
C SER A 110 3.53 -17.64 11.38
N GLY A 111 2.70 -16.96 10.59
CA GLY A 111 2.31 -15.55 10.80
C GLY A 111 3.24 -14.52 10.16
N LEU A 112 4.23 -14.93 9.36
CA LEU A 112 5.13 -14.02 8.65
C LEU A 112 4.50 -13.49 7.35
N ARG A 113 4.78 -12.23 7.01
CA ARG A 113 4.45 -11.65 5.72
C ARG A 113 5.55 -12.04 4.72
N VAL A 114 5.21 -12.85 3.74
CA VAL A 114 6.18 -13.45 2.83
C VAL A 114 5.93 -13.02 1.39
N PHE A 115 6.96 -12.44 0.79
CA PHE A 115 7.03 -12.16 -0.64
C PHE A 115 7.82 -13.27 -1.34
N VAL A 116 7.28 -13.84 -2.40
CA VAL A 116 8.01 -14.76 -3.26
C VAL A 116 8.45 -13.99 -4.49
N TYR A 117 9.74 -14.06 -4.83
CA TYR A 117 10.21 -13.40 -6.05
C TYR A 117 9.51 -13.99 -7.28
N PRO A 118 8.98 -13.17 -8.21
CA PRO A 118 8.03 -13.68 -9.22
C PRO A 118 8.64 -14.55 -10.31
N GLU A 119 9.95 -14.47 -10.52
CA GLU A 119 10.62 -15.12 -11.65
C GLU A 119 11.96 -15.74 -11.25
N ALA A 120 12.39 -16.76 -11.99
CA ALA A 120 13.74 -17.33 -11.85
C ALA A 120 14.79 -16.39 -12.44
N HIS A 121 15.44 -15.61 -11.59
CA HIS A 121 16.54 -14.71 -11.95
C HIS A 121 17.82 -15.04 -11.16
N LYS A 122 18.95 -14.46 -11.58
CA LYS A 122 20.19 -14.52 -10.83
C LYS A 122 19.97 -13.99 -9.40
N LEU A 123 20.58 -14.64 -8.42
CA LEU A 123 20.40 -14.31 -6.99
C LEU A 123 20.66 -12.82 -6.70
N ASP A 124 21.71 -12.24 -7.28
CA ASP A 124 22.05 -10.83 -7.07
C ASP A 124 20.92 -9.88 -7.45
N LYS A 125 20.15 -10.19 -8.53
CA LYS A 125 19.00 -9.40 -8.94
C LYS A 125 17.88 -9.47 -7.89
N GLN A 126 17.64 -10.65 -7.35
CA GLN A 126 16.64 -10.89 -6.32
C GLN A 126 17.00 -10.21 -5.00
N LEU A 127 18.29 -10.27 -4.60
CA LEU A 127 18.80 -9.58 -3.42
C LEU A 127 18.72 -8.05 -3.56
N LYS A 128 19.04 -7.52 -4.75
CA LYS A 128 18.90 -6.09 -5.05
C LYS A 128 17.44 -5.65 -4.92
N TYR A 129 16.52 -6.44 -5.43
CA TYR A 129 15.08 -6.17 -5.30
C TYR A 129 14.63 -6.21 -3.83
N ALA A 130 15.04 -7.22 -3.06
CA ALA A 130 14.76 -7.29 -1.62
C ALA A 130 15.22 -6.04 -0.88
N SER A 131 16.40 -5.52 -1.24
CA SER A 131 16.92 -4.27 -0.67
C SER A 131 16.09 -3.05 -1.08
N GLN A 132 15.62 -2.98 -2.34
CA GLN A 132 14.80 -1.87 -2.84
C GLN A 132 13.44 -1.78 -2.13
N ILE A 133 12.84 -2.93 -1.78
CA ILE A 133 11.56 -2.99 -1.05
C ILE A 133 11.76 -3.10 0.48
N ASN A 134 12.98 -2.87 0.96
CA ASN A 134 13.36 -2.87 2.38
C ASN A 134 13.00 -4.15 3.15
N VAL A 135 12.94 -5.31 2.49
CA VAL A 135 12.69 -6.59 3.17
C VAL A 135 13.90 -6.97 4.02
N PRO A 136 13.73 -7.21 5.34
CA PRO A 136 14.85 -7.45 6.24
C PRO A 136 15.52 -8.82 6.06
N PHE A 137 14.77 -9.83 5.65
CA PHE A 137 15.29 -11.19 5.52
C PHE A 137 15.02 -11.79 4.13
N VAL A 138 15.99 -12.56 3.64
CA VAL A 138 15.86 -13.31 2.39
C VAL A 138 16.17 -14.78 2.63
N CYS A 139 15.25 -15.65 2.27
CA CYS A 139 15.45 -17.09 2.25
C CYS A 139 15.93 -17.54 0.86
N VAL A 140 17.08 -18.18 0.82
CA VAL A 140 17.65 -18.77 -0.39
C VAL A 140 17.58 -20.28 -0.29
N LEU A 141 17.01 -20.92 -1.33
CA LEU A 141 16.94 -22.37 -1.48
C LEU A 141 17.85 -22.80 -2.62
N GLY A 142 19.00 -23.30 -2.29
CA GLY A 142 19.92 -23.96 -3.23
C GLY A 142 19.68 -25.49 -3.30
N GLU A 143 20.42 -26.18 -4.18
CA GLU A 143 20.32 -27.64 -4.26
C GLU A 143 20.76 -28.38 -3.00
N ASN A 144 21.80 -27.84 -2.38
CA ASN A 144 22.34 -28.45 -1.14
C ASN A 144 21.37 -28.23 0.02
N GLU A 145 20.83 -27.03 0.13
CA GLU A 145 19.84 -26.67 1.13
C GLU A 145 18.61 -27.57 1.01
N LEU A 146 18.10 -27.80 -0.20
CA LEU A 146 16.97 -28.68 -0.44
C LEU A 146 17.26 -30.15 -0.03
N LYS A 147 18.45 -30.66 -0.35
CA LYS A 147 18.85 -32.04 0.00
C LYS A 147 18.99 -32.24 1.51
N GLU A 148 19.43 -31.20 2.23
CA GLU A 148 19.67 -31.24 3.67
C GLU A 148 18.49 -30.75 4.51
N ASN A 149 17.35 -30.41 3.89
CA ASN A 149 16.19 -29.77 4.52
C ASN A 149 16.58 -28.50 5.31
N LYS A 150 17.42 -27.66 4.70
CA LYS A 150 17.91 -26.39 5.25
C LYS A 150 17.53 -25.23 4.36
N ILE A 151 17.70 -24.02 4.87
CA ILE A 151 17.58 -22.76 4.13
C ILE A 151 18.78 -21.88 4.48
N THR A 152 19.27 -21.12 3.50
CA THR A 152 20.19 -20.03 3.78
C THR A 152 19.37 -18.77 4.04
N LEU A 153 19.33 -18.35 5.31
CA LEU A 153 18.69 -17.12 5.76
C LEU A 153 19.68 -15.96 5.71
N LYS A 154 19.36 -14.92 4.98
CA LYS A 154 20.17 -13.73 4.81
C LYS A 154 19.52 -12.53 5.49
N ASN A 155 20.20 -11.90 6.44
CA ASN A 155 19.81 -10.64 7.04
C ASN A 155 20.35 -9.49 6.17
N MET A 156 19.43 -8.75 5.53
CA MET A 156 19.79 -7.70 4.59
C MET A 156 20.35 -6.45 5.25
N GLN A 157 19.96 -6.17 6.49
CA GLN A 157 20.43 -5.00 7.27
C GLN A 157 21.84 -5.23 7.80
N LYS A 158 22.08 -6.40 8.42
CA LYS A 158 23.38 -6.76 9.01
C LYS A 158 24.38 -7.30 7.98
N ARG A 159 23.91 -7.65 6.77
CA ARG A 159 24.71 -8.32 5.71
C ARG A 159 25.32 -9.66 6.17
N GLU A 160 24.64 -10.33 7.08
CA GLU A 160 25.01 -11.64 7.59
C GLU A 160 24.16 -12.72 6.93
N GLN A 161 24.69 -13.94 6.87
CA GLN A 161 23.93 -15.10 6.43
C GLN A 161 24.22 -16.29 7.33
N GLN A 162 23.20 -17.10 7.52
CA GLN A 162 23.30 -18.34 8.29
C GLN A 162 22.50 -19.44 7.61
N ILE A 163 22.93 -20.67 7.80
CA ILE A 163 22.19 -21.84 7.34
C ILE A 163 21.39 -22.35 8.55
N VAL A 164 20.08 -22.43 8.40
CA VAL A 164 19.18 -22.88 9.47
C VAL A 164 18.39 -24.10 8.99
N ALA A 165 17.92 -24.92 9.91
CA ALA A 165 16.99 -25.98 9.59
C ALA A 165 15.64 -25.39 9.18
N ARG A 166 14.92 -26.06 8.27
CA ARG A 166 13.63 -25.54 7.75
C ARG A 166 12.53 -25.52 8.82
N GLU A 167 12.71 -26.28 9.91
CA GLU A 167 11.77 -26.37 11.02
C GLU A 167 12.04 -25.34 12.15
N GLU A 168 13.14 -24.61 12.07
CA GLU A 168 13.48 -23.53 12.98
C GLU A 168 12.97 -22.17 12.45
#